data_f8237ce6f9108f54dd3285580ccf39ca
#
_entry.id   f8237ce6f9108f54dd3285580ccf39ca
#
_cell.length_a   1.000
_cell.length_b   1.000
_cell.length_c   1.000
_cell.angle_alpha   90.00
_cell.angle_beta   90.00
_cell.angle_gamma   90.00
#
_symmetry.space_group_name_H-M   'P 1'
#
loop_
_entity.id
_entity.type
_entity.pdbx_description
1 polymer ?
#
loop_
_entity_poly.entity_id
_entity_poly.type
_entity_poly.pdbx_seq_one_letter_code
_entity_poly.pdbx_strand_id
1 'polypeptide(L)'
;MNILITGAGKGIGKAIAEELVNEHNIFTVGRNENLLKHYKNYFLCDLTNFDDIENLGKYIEKNNIDILINNAGEYIYSPIEQVNYAQIEHITRTNLEAPLYLISRAIPYMKRNKWGRIVNIGSISGVMGEANASLYSATKSGLLGATKALALELAEFGITVNTINPGWVDTDMGNSSAEDGDFTKEEIIDCIPQRRFVEPREIAGMVKYLISKEAKGVTGQAINLCAGLTCGC
;
A
#
# COMPACT_ATOMS: atom_id res chain seq x y z
N MET A 1 16.70 11.08 0.22
CA MET A 1 15.36 11.44 -0.25
C MET A 1 14.40 11.38 0.90
N ASN A 2 13.30 12.15 0.85
CA ASN A 2 12.24 12.11 1.84
C ASN A 2 11.18 11.11 1.40
N ILE A 3 10.99 10.05 2.17
CA ILE A 3 10.05 8.95 1.87
C ILE A 3 8.95 8.93 2.92
N LEU A 4 7.71 9.06 2.51
CA LEU A 4 6.56 8.88 3.41
C LEU A 4 5.93 7.50 3.21
N ILE A 5 5.70 6.80 4.33
CA ILE A 5 5.15 5.45 4.35
C ILE A 5 3.92 5.43 5.27
N THR A 6 2.75 5.14 4.73
CA THR A 6 1.54 4.95 5.54
C THR A 6 1.46 3.52 6.08
N GLY A 7 0.93 3.36 7.29
CA GLY A 7 0.82 2.04 7.93
C GLY A 7 2.17 1.42 8.32
N ALA A 8 3.17 2.24 8.66
CA ALA A 8 4.55 1.82 8.90
C ALA A 8 4.80 1.13 10.26
N GLY A 9 3.78 1.01 11.12
CA GLY A 9 3.97 0.49 12.48
C GLY A 9 4.13 -1.03 12.57
N LYS A 10 3.67 -1.78 11.57
CA LYS A 10 3.74 -3.26 11.55
C LYS A 10 3.73 -3.82 10.13
N GLY A 11 3.92 -5.14 10.02
CA GLY A 11 3.79 -5.89 8.77
C GLY A 11 4.65 -5.34 7.64
N ILE A 12 4.06 -5.22 6.45
CA ILE A 12 4.73 -4.78 5.22
C ILE A 12 5.31 -3.37 5.39
N GLY A 13 4.54 -2.41 5.94
CA GLY A 13 4.99 -1.03 6.09
C GLY A 13 6.19 -0.88 7.00
N LYS A 14 6.25 -1.67 8.09
CA LYS A 14 7.42 -1.73 8.98
C LYS A 14 8.64 -2.29 8.23
N ALA A 15 8.48 -3.40 7.51
CA ALA A 15 9.58 -3.99 6.74
C ALA A 15 10.14 -3.01 5.67
N ILE A 16 9.26 -2.25 5.01
CA ILE A 16 9.67 -1.22 4.05
C ILE A 16 10.45 -0.10 4.76
N ALA A 17 9.98 0.37 5.92
CA ALA A 17 10.67 1.42 6.67
C ALA A 17 12.05 0.97 7.16
N GLU A 18 12.16 -0.26 7.68
CA GLU A 18 13.42 -0.86 8.14
C GLU A 18 14.43 -1.06 6.99
N GLU A 19 13.96 -1.46 5.81
CA GLU A 19 14.82 -1.62 4.62
C GLU A 19 15.41 -0.29 4.14
N LEU A 20 14.66 0.81 4.29
CA LEU A 20 15.02 2.09 3.67
C LEU A 20 15.64 3.11 4.63
N VAL A 21 15.53 2.92 5.95
CA VAL A 21 15.90 3.93 6.96
C VAL A 21 17.37 4.31 6.98
N ASN A 22 18.27 3.41 6.58
CA ASN A 22 19.70 3.66 6.56
C ASN A 22 20.15 4.52 5.35
N GLU A 23 19.36 4.56 4.28
CA GLU A 23 19.71 5.24 3.02
C GLU A 23 18.88 6.51 2.80
N HIS A 24 17.73 6.65 3.51
CA HIS A 24 16.75 7.68 3.25
C HIS A 24 16.19 8.31 4.54
N ASN A 25 15.63 9.50 4.41
CA ASN A 25 14.91 10.16 5.49
C ASN A 25 13.43 9.67 5.48
N ILE A 26 13.10 8.82 6.43
CA ILE A 26 11.79 8.15 6.49
C ILE A 26 10.81 8.96 7.36
N PHE A 27 9.61 9.16 6.83
CA PHE A 27 8.46 9.74 7.48
C PHE A 27 7.39 8.66 7.62
N THR A 28 7.14 8.19 8.83
CA THR A 28 6.18 7.12 9.11
C THR A 28 4.84 7.67 9.54
N VAL A 29 3.75 7.05 9.05
CA VAL A 29 2.38 7.44 9.36
C VAL A 29 1.59 6.24 9.88
N GLY A 30 0.82 6.44 10.95
CA GLY A 30 -0.06 5.42 11.50
C GLY A 30 -0.80 5.90 12.74
N ARG A 31 -1.63 5.03 13.34
CA ARG A 31 -2.50 5.38 14.47
C ARG A 31 -1.87 5.17 15.86
N ASN A 32 -0.86 4.31 15.96
CA ASN A 32 -0.28 3.90 17.23
C ASN A 32 1.12 4.48 17.42
N GLU A 33 1.23 5.46 18.32
CA GLU A 33 2.48 6.13 18.64
C GLU A 33 3.57 5.17 19.13
N ASN A 34 3.22 4.17 19.93
CA ASN A 34 4.21 3.24 20.47
C ASN A 34 4.94 2.44 19.39
N LEU A 35 4.30 2.25 18.23
CA LEU A 35 4.89 1.57 17.09
C LEU A 35 5.71 2.50 16.18
N LEU A 36 5.55 3.83 16.33
CA LEU A 36 6.17 4.82 15.45
C LEU A 36 7.23 5.68 16.10
N LYS A 37 7.16 5.91 17.41
CA LYS A 37 8.02 6.87 18.17
C LYS A 37 9.52 6.60 18.10
N HIS A 38 9.93 5.42 17.65
CA HIS A 38 11.34 5.10 17.45
C HIS A 38 11.88 5.62 16.09
N TYR A 39 11.01 5.99 15.16
CA TYR A 39 11.41 6.69 13.94
C TYR A 39 11.56 8.19 14.23
N LYS A 40 12.56 8.80 13.61
CA LYS A 40 12.86 10.24 13.79
C LYS A 40 11.70 11.14 13.37
N ASN A 41 11.04 10.81 12.28
CA ASN A 41 9.89 11.56 11.78
C ASN A 41 8.69 10.63 11.74
N TYR A 42 7.70 10.89 12.55
CA TYR A 42 6.42 10.18 12.53
C TYR A 42 5.24 11.16 12.61
N PHE A 43 4.11 10.73 12.14
CA PHE A 43 2.86 11.47 12.16
C PHE A 43 1.71 10.54 12.56
N LEU A 44 0.96 10.91 13.58
CA LEU A 44 -0.22 10.16 14.02
C LEU A 44 -1.41 10.58 13.16
N CYS A 45 -2.06 9.63 12.52
CA CYS A 45 -3.17 9.87 11.62
C CYS A 45 -4.09 8.65 11.55
N ASP A 46 -5.37 8.88 11.74
CA ASP A 46 -6.43 7.98 11.29
C ASP A 46 -6.86 8.41 9.88
N LEU A 47 -6.61 7.57 8.90
CA LEU A 47 -6.92 7.87 7.49
C LEU A 47 -8.43 7.96 7.20
N THR A 48 -9.29 7.58 8.14
CA THR A 48 -10.75 7.77 8.04
C THR A 48 -11.23 9.09 8.60
N ASN A 49 -10.39 9.79 9.39
CA ASN A 49 -10.70 11.07 9.99
C ASN A 49 -10.32 12.21 9.04
N PHE A 50 -11.29 13.08 8.73
CA PHE A 50 -11.09 14.17 7.79
C PHE A 50 -10.00 15.17 8.23
N ASP A 51 -10.01 15.58 9.49
CA ASP A 51 -9.05 16.57 10.00
C ASP A 51 -7.63 16.00 10.05
N ASP A 52 -7.49 14.72 10.39
CA ASP A 52 -6.19 14.04 10.42
C ASP A 52 -5.58 13.97 9.02
N ILE A 53 -6.37 13.58 8.01
CA ILE A 53 -5.86 13.44 6.65
C ILE A 53 -5.55 14.80 6.00
N GLU A 54 -6.33 15.84 6.30
CA GLU A 54 -6.03 17.21 5.90
C GLU A 54 -4.70 17.70 6.51
N ASN A 55 -4.49 17.44 7.79
CA ASN A 55 -3.25 17.78 8.48
C ASN A 55 -2.05 16.98 7.95
N LEU A 56 -2.25 15.70 7.61
CA LEU A 56 -1.24 14.88 6.94
C LEU A 56 -0.91 15.43 5.54
N GLY A 57 -1.91 15.91 4.80
CA GLY A 57 -1.70 16.59 3.52
C GLY A 57 -0.77 17.80 3.64
N LYS A 58 -1.03 18.67 4.61
CA LYS A 58 -0.17 19.84 4.92
C LYS A 58 1.25 19.41 5.35
N TYR A 59 1.34 18.31 6.10
CA TYR A 59 2.62 17.74 6.51
C TYR A 59 3.44 17.24 5.32
N ILE A 60 2.80 16.59 4.33
CA ILE A 60 3.42 16.15 3.08
C ILE A 60 3.99 17.35 2.31
N GLU A 61 3.19 18.40 2.12
CA GLU A 61 3.60 19.62 1.42
C GLU A 61 4.79 20.30 2.09
N LYS A 62 4.76 20.41 3.42
CA LYS A 62 5.83 21.04 4.22
C LYS A 62 7.15 20.27 4.14
N ASN A 63 7.10 18.95 4.10
CA ASN A 63 8.29 18.11 4.20
C ASN A 63 8.89 17.70 2.84
N ASN A 64 8.35 18.21 1.73
CA ASN A 64 8.89 17.99 0.39
C ASN A 64 9.12 16.48 0.13
N ILE A 65 8.04 15.72 0.12
CA ILE A 65 8.09 14.26 -0.04
C ILE A 65 8.47 13.88 -1.47
N ASP A 66 9.61 13.22 -1.64
CA ASP A 66 10.12 12.72 -2.93
C ASP A 66 9.45 11.41 -3.33
N ILE A 67 9.15 10.57 -2.34
CA ILE A 67 8.63 9.22 -2.53
C ILE A 67 7.45 9.00 -1.61
N LEU A 68 6.31 8.57 -2.16
CA LEU A 68 5.11 8.24 -1.40
C LEU A 68 4.81 6.74 -1.51
N ILE A 69 4.73 6.05 -0.37
CA ILE A 69 4.38 4.64 -0.29
C ILE A 69 3.05 4.51 0.44
N ASN A 70 1.98 4.28 -0.31
CA ASN A 70 0.65 4.02 0.20
C ASN A 70 0.54 2.55 0.57
N ASN A 71 0.84 2.23 1.83
CA ASN A 71 0.81 0.87 2.35
C ASN A 71 -0.35 0.64 3.34
N ALA A 72 -0.81 1.67 4.06
CA ALA A 72 -1.93 1.50 4.97
C ALA A 72 -3.15 0.91 4.24
N GLY A 73 -3.81 -0.02 4.89
CA GLY A 73 -5.01 -0.65 4.37
C GLY A 73 -5.66 -1.50 5.44
N GLU A 74 -6.94 -1.76 5.25
CA GLU A 74 -7.75 -2.61 6.09
C GLU A 74 -8.46 -3.66 5.22
N TYR A 75 -8.66 -4.83 5.80
CA TYR A 75 -9.34 -5.96 5.18
C TYR A 75 -10.68 -6.16 5.88
N ILE A 76 -11.73 -6.41 5.11
CA ILE A 76 -13.07 -6.76 5.62
C ILE A 76 -13.52 -8.01 4.88
N TYR A 77 -13.74 -9.08 5.63
CA TYR A 77 -14.36 -10.31 5.17
C TYR A 77 -15.83 -10.33 5.61
N SER A 78 -16.75 -10.26 4.67
CA SER A 78 -18.18 -10.26 4.92
C SER A 78 -18.95 -10.64 3.66
N PRO A 79 -19.92 -11.57 3.74
CA PRO A 79 -20.89 -11.78 2.66
C PRO A 79 -21.55 -10.47 2.28
N ILE A 80 -21.78 -10.24 0.99
CA ILE A 80 -22.25 -8.93 0.49
C ILE A 80 -23.60 -8.50 1.10
N GLU A 81 -24.48 -9.44 1.40
CA GLU A 81 -25.78 -9.18 2.02
C GLU A 81 -25.69 -8.76 3.50
N GLN A 82 -24.54 -8.94 4.14
CA GLN A 82 -24.26 -8.53 5.53
C GLN A 82 -23.50 -7.23 5.63
N VAL A 83 -23.04 -6.69 4.48
CA VAL A 83 -22.31 -5.44 4.43
C VAL A 83 -23.22 -4.26 4.75
N ASN A 84 -22.76 -3.37 5.64
CA ASN A 84 -23.44 -2.11 5.94
C ASN A 84 -22.70 -0.90 5.35
N TYR A 85 -23.39 0.25 5.30
CA TYR A 85 -22.84 1.46 4.70
C TYR A 85 -21.60 1.97 5.42
N ALA A 86 -21.51 1.85 6.74
CA ALA A 86 -20.35 2.28 7.52
C ALA A 86 -19.08 1.48 7.16
N GLN A 87 -19.22 0.18 6.89
CA GLN A 87 -18.12 -0.65 6.41
C GLN A 87 -17.66 -0.21 5.01
N ILE A 88 -18.60 0.10 4.10
CA ILE A 88 -18.27 0.59 2.75
C ILE A 88 -17.48 1.90 2.87
N GLU A 89 -18.00 2.86 3.64
CA GLU A 89 -17.37 4.17 3.84
C GLU A 89 -15.96 4.02 4.45
N HIS A 90 -15.85 3.25 5.52
CA HIS A 90 -14.59 3.05 6.25
C HIS A 90 -13.48 2.45 5.37
N ILE A 91 -13.77 1.34 4.67
CA ILE A 91 -12.76 0.68 3.84
C ILE A 91 -12.41 1.51 2.60
N THR A 92 -13.39 2.22 2.01
CA THR A 92 -13.16 3.09 0.86
C THR A 92 -12.28 4.26 1.24
N ARG A 93 -12.55 4.91 2.38
CA ARG A 93 -11.70 5.98 2.91
C ARG A 93 -10.28 5.52 3.12
N THR A 94 -10.07 4.40 3.83
CA THR A 94 -8.73 3.91 4.15
C THR A 94 -7.96 3.44 2.93
N ASN A 95 -8.58 2.61 2.08
CA ASN A 95 -7.87 1.87 1.03
C ASN A 95 -7.80 2.59 -0.31
N LEU A 96 -8.66 3.59 -0.57
CA LEU A 96 -8.74 4.26 -1.87
C LEU A 96 -8.69 5.78 -1.77
N GLU A 97 -9.58 6.41 -0.99
CA GLU A 97 -9.66 7.88 -0.95
C GLU A 97 -8.39 8.49 -0.34
N ALA A 98 -7.93 7.98 0.81
CA ALA A 98 -6.73 8.46 1.46
C ALA A 98 -5.50 8.35 0.56
N PRO A 99 -5.15 7.20 -0.07
CA PRO A 99 -4.08 7.13 -1.05
C PRO A 99 -4.16 8.17 -2.15
N LEU A 100 -5.32 8.37 -2.76
CA LEU A 100 -5.52 9.35 -3.83
C LEU A 100 -5.33 10.78 -3.33
N TYR A 101 -5.86 11.11 -2.16
CA TYR A 101 -5.67 12.41 -1.55
C TYR A 101 -4.19 12.69 -1.24
N LEU A 102 -3.47 11.74 -0.62
CA LEU A 102 -2.06 11.92 -0.29
C LEU A 102 -1.19 12.06 -1.55
N ILE A 103 -1.50 11.33 -2.62
CA ILE A 103 -0.88 11.50 -3.93
C ILE A 103 -1.07 12.95 -4.41
N SER A 104 -2.29 13.49 -4.35
CA SER A 104 -2.57 14.85 -4.79
C SER A 104 -1.74 15.91 -4.04
N ARG A 105 -1.41 15.66 -2.77
CA ARG A 105 -0.58 16.56 -1.96
C ARG A 105 0.92 16.45 -2.24
N ALA A 106 1.40 15.27 -2.65
CA ALA A 106 2.82 15.05 -2.98
C ALA A 106 3.19 15.54 -4.41
N ILE A 107 2.27 15.40 -5.36
CA ILE A 107 2.51 15.72 -6.79
C ILE A 107 3.04 17.14 -7.05
N PRO A 108 2.53 18.23 -6.44
CA PRO A 108 3.03 19.59 -6.75
C PRO A 108 4.53 19.75 -6.52
N TYR A 109 5.08 19.15 -5.47
CA TYR A 109 6.51 19.14 -5.20
C TYR A 109 7.27 18.27 -6.21
N MET A 110 6.81 17.05 -6.47
CA MET A 110 7.42 16.12 -7.42
C MET A 110 7.45 16.71 -8.84
N LYS A 111 6.38 17.38 -9.29
CA LYS A 111 6.32 18.05 -10.60
C LYS A 111 7.36 19.18 -10.73
N ARG A 112 7.52 20.02 -9.70
CA ARG A 112 8.54 21.09 -9.69
C ARG A 112 9.96 20.53 -9.82
N ASN A 113 10.21 19.39 -9.18
CA ASN A 113 11.53 18.74 -9.21
C ASN A 113 11.74 17.85 -10.44
N LYS A 114 10.72 17.63 -11.25
CA LYS A 114 10.71 16.70 -12.39
C LYS A 114 11.20 15.30 -11.99
N TRP A 115 10.80 14.88 -10.80
CA TRP A 115 11.15 13.59 -10.24
C TRP A 115 10.20 13.22 -9.09
N GLY A 116 9.79 11.97 -9.06
CA GLY A 116 9.01 11.41 -7.96
C GLY A 116 8.78 9.91 -8.13
N ARG A 117 8.43 9.24 -7.02
CA ARG A 117 8.06 7.83 -7.02
C ARG A 117 6.84 7.61 -6.16
N ILE A 118 5.84 6.95 -6.71
CA ILE A 118 4.62 6.57 -6.00
C ILE A 118 4.48 5.06 -6.09
N VAL A 119 4.43 4.40 -4.94
CA VAL A 119 4.22 2.96 -4.85
C VAL A 119 2.98 2.69 -3.99
N ASN A 120 1.98 2.07 -4.59
CA ASN A 120 0.78 1.62 -3.89
C ASN A 120 0.92 0.14 -3.52
N ILE A 121 0.58 -0.22 -2.29
CA ILE A 121 0.46 -1.62 -1.89
C ILE A 121 -0.99 -2.05 -2.15
N GLY A 122 -1.15 -2.77 -3.25
CA GLY A 122 -2.41 -3.36 -3.70
C GLY A 122 -2.71 -4.69 -2.99
N SER A 123 -3.27 -5.62 -3.75
CA SER A 123 -3.50 -7.03 -3.38
C SER A 123 -3.82 -7.84 -4.63
N ILE A 124 -3.54 -9.13 -4.63
CA ILE A 124 -4.07 -10.05 -5.65
C ILE A 124 -5.60 -10.10 -5.65
N SER A 125 -6.26 -9.84 -4.51
CA SER A 125 -7.72 -9.71 -4.41
C SER A 125 -8.26 -8.57 -5.30
N GLY A 126 -7.45 -7.54 -5.58
CA GLY A 126 -7.78 -6.49 -6.54
C GLY A 126 -7.59 -6.90 -8.01
N VAL A 127 -6.92 -8.03 -8.28
CA VAL A 127 -6.66 -8.57 -9.62
C VAL A 127 -7.66 -9.67 -9.96
N MET A 128 -7.85 -10.63 -9.04
CA MET A 128 -8.65 -11.84 -9.26
C MET A 128 -10.05 -11.73 -8.67
N GLY A 129 -10.26 -10.83 -7.70
CA GLY A 129 -11.40 -10.84 -6.80
C GLY A 129 -11.22 -11.87 -5.69
N GLU A 130 -12.03 -11.72 -4.63
CA GLU A 130 -12.03 -12.63 -3.48
C GLU A 130 -13.46 -12.73 -2.94
N ALA A 131 -13.96 -13.96 -2.80
CA ALA A 131 -15.29 -14.22 -2.26
C ALA A 131 -15.37 -13.68 -0.82
N ASN A 132 -16.51 -13.09 -0.44
CA ASN A 132 -16.76 -12.45 0.85
C ASN A 132 -15.82 -11.27 1.19
N ALA A 133 -14.94 -10.85 0.27
CA ALA A 133 -14.09 -9.66 0.40
C ALA A 133 -14.32 -8.65 -0.73
N SER A 134 -15.58 -8.52 -1.20
CA SER A 134 -15.93 -7.68 -2.35
C SER A 134 -15.55 -6.21 -2.18
N LEU A 135 -15.72 -5.65 -0.97
CA LEU A 135 -15.33 -4.27 -0.67
C LEU A 135 -13.81 -4.07 -0.76
N TYR A 136 -13.07 -5.00 -0.18
CA TYR A 136 -11.61 -4.98 -0.24
C TYR A 136 -11.12 -5.11 -1.68
N SER A 137 -11.63 -6.10 -2.41
CA SER A 137 -11.32 -6.31 -3.83
C SER A 137 -11.61 -5.07 -4.67
N ALA A 138 -12.78 -4.44 -4.47
CA ALA A 138 -13.16 -3.21 -5.19
C ALA A 138 -12.18 -2.05 -4.92
N THR A 139 -11.81 -1.82 -3.65
CA THR A 139 -10.86 -0.74 -3.31
C THR A 139 -9.47 -0.99 -3.88
N LYS A 140 -8.99 -2.24 -3.82
CA LYS A 140 -7.69 -2.61 -4.38
C LYS A 140 -7.68 -2.59 -5.91
N SER A 141 -8.78 -2.98 -6.57
CA SER A 141 -8.94 -2.79 -8.02
C SER A 141 -8.98 -1.31 -8.42
N GLY A 142 -9.61 -0.45 -7.61
CA GLY A 142 -9.62 1.00 -7.80
C GLY A 142 -8.22 1.60 -7.84
N LEU A 143 -7.31 1.14 -6.96
CA LEU A 143 -5.91 1.56 -6.97
C LEU A 143 -5.18 1.15 -8.25
N LEU A 144 -5.50 0.00 -8.86
CA LEU A 144 -4.90 -0.43 -10.14
C LEU A 144 -5.30 0.51 -11.27
N GLY A 145 -6.59 0.89 -11.33
CA GLY A 145 -7.08 1.88 -12.29
C GLY A 145 -6.41 3.24 -12.11
N ALA A 146 -6.37 3.73 -10.87
CA ALA A 146 -5.72 4.99 -10.52
C ALA A 146 -4.22 4.98 -10.85
N THR A 147 -3.52 3.89 -10.59
CA THR A 147 -2.09 3.73 -10.92
C THR A 147 -1.82 3.92 -12.40
N LYS A 148 -2.62 3.32 -13.26
CA LYS A 148 -2.47 3.45 -14.72
C LYS A 148 -2.76 4.87 -15.20
N ALA A 149 -3.83 5.48 -14.72
CA ALA A 149 -4.20 6.86 -15.08
C ALA A 149 -3.13 7.87 -14.65
N LEU A 150 -2.68 7.79 -13.40
CA LEU A 150 -1.65 8.67 -12.85
C LEU A 150 -0.28 8.46 -13.52
N ALA A 151 0.06 7.23 -13.90
CA ALA A 151 1.28 6.96 -14.66
C ALA A 151 1.31 7.71 -16.00
N LEU A 152 0.18 7.73 -16.72
CA LEU A 152 0.05 8.49 -17.97
C LEU A 152 0.12 9.99 -17.74
N GLU A 153 -0.59 10.49 -16.71
CA GLU A 153 -0.64 11.92 -16.37
C GLU A 153 0.70 12.50 -15.92
N LEU A 154 1.54 11.68 -15.26
CA LEU A 154 2.72 12.15 -14.55
C LEU A 154 4.05 11.79 -15.23
N ALA A 155 4.02 10.98 -16.28
CA ALA A 155 5.21 10.49 -16.96
C ALA A 155 6.12 11.62 -17.49
N GLU A 156 5.55 12.67 -18.08
CA GLU A 156 6.31 13.81 -18.61
C GLU A 156 7.12 14.57 -17.54
N PHE A 157 6.71 14.46 -16.26
CA PHE A 157 7.40 15.06 -15.13
C PHE A 157 8.46 14.14 -14.49
N GLY A 158 8.75 12.98 -15.10
CA GLY A 158 9.70 12.01 -14.54
C GLY A 158 9.21 11.30 -13.26
N ILE A 159 7.90 11.32 -13.03
CA ILE A 159 7.28 10.67 -11.88
C ILE A 159 6.78 9.29 -12.31
N THR A 160 7.10 8.23 -11.55
CA THR A 160 6.56 6.90 -11.78
C THR A 160 5.51 6.54 -10.73
N VAL A 161 4.48 5.82 -11.16
CA VAL A 161 3.39 5.33 -10.30
C VAL A 161 3.21 3.84 -10.57
N ASN A 162 3.39 3.01 -9.54
CA ASN A 162 3.26 1.56 -9.65
C ASN A 162 2.49 0.98 -8.47
N THR A 163 1.92 -0.20 -8.67
CA THR A 163 1.28 -0.99 -7.60
C THR A 163 2.00 -2.33 -7.49
N ILE A 164 2.30 -2.74 -6.26
CA ILE A 164 2.67 -4.11 -5.92
C ILE A 164 1.41 -4.78 -5.39
N ASN A 165 1.07 -5.96 -5.91
CA ASN A 165 -0.05 -6.77 -5.46
C ASN A 165 0.49 -7.99 -4.69
N PRO A 166 0.61 -7.93 -3.36
CA PRO A 166 0.98 -9.10 -2.58
C PRO A 166 -0.09 -10.19 -2.67
N GLY A 167 0.36 -11.45 -2.59
CA GLY A 167 -0.48 -12.57 -2.21
C GLY A 167 -0.64 -12.67 -0.71
N TRP A 168 -0.71 -13.89 -0.19
CA TRP A 168 -0.66 -14.15 1.25
C TRP A 168 0.70 -13.78 1.81
N VAL A 169 0.70 -12.88 2.80
CA VAL A 169 1.93 -12.35 3.42
C VAL A 169 1.96 -12.75 4.89
N ASP A 170 3.10 -13.17 5.37
CA ASP A 170 3.30 -13.55 6.78
C ASP A 170 3.30 -12.32 7.69
N THR A 171 2.10 -11.87 8.02
CA THR A 171 1.80 -10.71 8.87
C THR A 171 0.57 -11.01 9.72
N ASP A 172 0.33 -10.21 10.77
CA ASP A 172 -0.90 -10.32 11.57
C ASP A 172 -2.16 -10.28 10.71
N MET A 173 -2.21 -9.36 9.73
CA MET A 173 -3.36 -9.25 8.82
C MET A 173 -3.51 -10.50 7.95
N GLY A 174 -2.43 -11.01 7.36
CA GLY A 174 -2.48 -12.21 6.54
C GLY A 174 -2.92 -13.44 7.33
N ASN A 175 -2.45 -13.57 8.57
CA ASN A 175 -2.83 -14.70 9.43
C ASN A 175 -4.29 -14.57 9.90
N SER A 176 -4.76 -13.39 10.32
CA SER A 176 -6.18 -13.20 10.71
C SER A 176 -7.14 -13.35 9.53
N SER A 177 -6.77 -12.90 8.33
CA SER A 177 -7.61 -13.07 7.13
C SER A 177 -7.81 -14.54 6.75
N ALA A 178 -6.84 -15.41 7.04
CA ALA A 178 -6.98 -16.86 6.85
C ALA A 178 -8.03 -17.44 7.81
N GLU A 179 -7.99 -17.02 9.09
CA GLU A 179 -8.95 -17.43 10.11
C GLU A 179 -10.38 -16.96 9.78
N ASP A 180 -10.53 -15.72 9.30
CA ASP A 180 -11.83 -15.16 8.88
C ASP A 180 -12.45 -15.94 7.70
N GLY A 181 -11.62 -16.52 6.82
CA GLY A 181 -12.04 -17.27 5.64
C GLY A 181 -12.36 -18.75 5.91
N ASP A 182 -12.36 -19.20 7.15
CA ASP A 182 -12.53 -20.62 7.52
C ASP A 182 -11.48 -21.57 6.88
N PHE A 183 -10.31 -21.03 6.50
CA PHE A 183 -9.20 -21.81 5.95
C PHE A 183 -8.06 -21.94 6.95
N THR A 184 -7.50 -23.12 7.03
CA THR A 184 -6.24 -23.32 7.76
C THR A 184 -5.08 -22.74 6.96
N LYS A 185 -4.02 -22.34 7.64
CA LYS A 185 -2.80 -21.84 6.98
C LYS A 185 -2.22 -22.89 6.02
N GLU A 186 -2.32 -24.16 6.38
CA GLU A 186 -1.86 -25.30 5.58
C GLU A 186 -2.66 -25.40 4.27
N GLU A 187 -3.99 -25.28 4.31
CA GLU A 187 -4.83 -25.32 3.13
C GLU A 187 -4.52 -24.18 2.17
N ILE A 188 -4.29 -22.96 2.71
CA ILE A 188 -3.87 -21.83 1.89
C ILE A 188 -2.51 -22.09 1.25
N ILE A 189 -1.53 -22.57 2.02
CA ILE A 189 -0.18 -22.90 1.54
C ILE A 189 -0.25 -23.94 0.42
N ASP A 190 -1.16 -24.89 0.51
CA ASP A 190 -1.35 -25.93 -0.50
C ASP A 190 -1.89 -25.38 -1.84
N CYS A 191 -2.55 -24.25 -1.83
CA CYS A 191 -2.97 -23.55 -3.05
C CYS A 191 -1.87 -22.67 -3.66
N ILE A 192 -0.82 -22.33 -2.91
CA ILE A 192 0.26 -21.47 -3.38
C ILE A 192 1.33 -22.30 -4.10
N PRO A 193 1.69 -22.03 -5.37
CA PRO A 193 2.69 -22.79 -6.10
C PRO A 193 4.04 -22.95 -5.40
N GLN A 194 4.54 -21.88 -4.74
CA GLN A 194 5.78 -21.95 -3.96
C GLN A 194 5.60 -22.55 -2.55
N ARG A 195 4.40 -23.01 -2.18
CA ARG A 195 4.11 -23.65 -0.88
C ARG A 195 4.53 -22.81 0.34
N ARG A 196 4.39 -21.49 0.27
CA ARG A 196 4.71 -20.57 1.36
C ARG A 196 3.98 -19.26 1.23
N PHE A 197 3.84 -18.56 2.33
CA PHE A 197 3.50 -17.14 2.32
C PHE A 197 4.68 -16.30 1.83
N VAL A 198 4.39 -15.13 1.28
CA VAL A 198 5.38 -14.11 0.94
C VAL A 198 5.86 -13.46 2.24
N GLU A 199 7.15 -13.20 2.34
CA GLU A 199 7.69 -12.46 3.48
C GLU A 199 7.59 -10.95 3.26
N PRO A 200 7.30 -10.14 4.31
CA PRO A 200 7.24 -8.67 4.19
C PRO A 200 8.51 -8.06 3.57
N ARG A 201 9.68 -8.66 3.81
CA ARG A 201 10.95 -8.19 3.24
C ARG A 201 11.05 -8.37 1.73
N GLU A 202 10.35 -9.33 1.13
CA GLU A 202 10.33 -9.49 -0.34
C GLU A 202 9.61 -8.31 -0.98
N ILE A 203 8.51 -7.83 -0.33
CA ILE A 203 7.79 -6.65 -0.77
C ILE A 203 8.64 -5.40 -0.57
N ALA A 204 9.36 -5.29 0.57
CA ALA A 204 10.30 -4.19 0.81
C ALA A 204 11.40 -4.13 -0.25
N GLY A 205 11.97 -5.26 -0.65
CA GLY A 205 12.95 -5.35 -1.74
C GLY A 205 12.39 -4.89 -3.08
N MET A 206 11.14 -5.24 -3.43
CA MET A 206 10.48 -4.75 -4.63
C MET A 206 10.21 -3.24 -4.56
N VAL A 207 9.79 -2.72 -3.40
CA VAL A 207 9.66 -1.26 -3.20
C VAL A 207 11.00 -0.57 -3.41
N LYS A 208 12.10 -1.08 -2.81
CA LYS A 208 13.45 -0.54 -2.98
C LYS A 208 13.85 -0.46 -4.45
N TYR A 209 13.56 -1.50 -5.23
CA TYR A 209 13.79 -1.48 -6.67
C TYR A 209 12.95 -0.40 -7.37
N LEU A 210 11.63 -0.35 -7.13
CA LEU A 210 10.73 0.58 -7.83
C LEU A 210 11.01 2.05 -7.55
N ILE A 211 11.60 2.39 -6.39
CA ILE A 211 11.98 3.76 -6.05
C ILE A 211 13.38 4.14 -6.56
N SER A 212 14.14 3.19 -7.07
CA SER A 212 15.51 3.39 -7.54
C SER A 212 15.57 4.12 -8.89
N LYS A 213 16.78 4.50 -9.31
CA LYS A 213 17.04 5.10 -10.62
C LYS A 213 16.95 4.08 -11.75
N GLU A 214 17.22 2.83 -11.46
CA GLU A 214 17.17 1.70 -12.40
C GLU A 214 15.74 1.41 -12.86
N ALA A 215 14.74 1.70 -12.00
CA ALA A 215 13.34 1.51 -12.31
C ALA A 215 12.67 2.72 -13.02
N LYS A 216 13.45 3.68 -13.56
CA LYS A 216 12.90 4.90 -14.19
C LYS A 216 11.93 4.64 -15.35
N GLY A 217 12.05 3.51 -16.01
CA GLY A 217 11.16 3.09 -17.10
C GLY A 217 9.97 2.25 -16.63
N VAL A 218 9.87 1.93 -15.33
CA VAL A 218 8.78 1.13 -14.77
C VAL A 218 7.71 2.08 -14.22
N THR A 219 6.63 2.25 -14.97
CA THR A 219 5.48 3.06 -14.53
C THR A 219 4.17 2.46 -15.05
N GLY A 220 3.08 2.66 -14.32
CA GLY A 220 1.75 2.12 -14.64
C GLY A 220 1.63 0.60 -14.42
N GLN A 221 2.61 -0.02 -13.77
CA GLN A 221 2.64 -1.46 -13.59
C GLN A 221 1.89 -1.89 -12.33
N ALA A 222 1.23 -3.06 -12.45
CA ALA A 222 0.62 -3.80 -11.34
C ALA A 222 1.39 -5.12 -11.22
N ILE A 223 2.32 -5.19 -10.26
CA ILE A 223 3.25 -6.31 -10.12
C ILE A 223 2.73 -7.28 -9.07
N ASN A 224 2.37 -8.50 -9.49
CA ASN A 224 1.95 -9.54 -8.56
C ASN A 224 3.17 -10.16 -7.87
N LEU A 225 3.23 -10.04 -6.55
CA LEU A 225 4.24 -10.65 -5.69
C LEU A 225 3.53 -11.65 -4.77
N CYS A 226 3.20 -12.81 -5.31
CA CYS A 226 2.23 -13.74 -4.73
C CYS A 226 2.69 -15.20 -4.70
N ALA A 227 3.99 -15.45 -4.79
CA ALA A 227 4.56 -16.82 -4.80
C ALA A 227 3.94 -17.73 -5.87
N GLY A 228 3.49 -17.14 -6.99
CA GLY A 228 2.90 -17.85 -8.14
C GLY A 228 1.38 -18.03 -8.07
N LEU A 229 0.70 -17.59 -7.02
CA LEU A 229 -0.73 -17.84 -6.80
C LEU A 229 -1.62 -17.37 -7.99
N THR A 230 -1.29 -16.26 -8.64
CA THR A 230 -2.05 -15.75 -9.79
C THR A 230 -1.74 -16.41 -11.12
N CYS A 231 -0.82 -17.39 -11.17
CA CYS A 231 -0.41 -18.08 -12.39
C CYS A 231 -1.00 -19.50 -12.50
N GLY A 232 -1.53 -20.02 -11.42
CA GLY A 232 -1.91 -21.44 -11.30
C GLY A 232 -3.41 -21.71 -11.16
N CYS A 233 -4.27 -20.71 -11.30
CA CYS A 233 -5.73 -20.86 -11.20
C CYS A 233 -6.40 -20.64 -12.53
#